data_932eadb6c32a1b9afba6474a9219cc38
#
_entry.id   932eadb6c32a1b9afba6474a9219cc38
#
_cell.length_a   1.000
_cell.length_b   1.000
_cell.length_c   1.000
_cell.angle_alpha   90.00
_cell.angle_beta   90.00
_cell.angle_gamma   90.00
#
_symmetry.space_group_name_H-M   'P 1'
#
loop_
_entity.id
_entity.type
_entity.pdbx_description
1 polymer ?
#
loop_
_entity_poly.entity_id
_entity_poly.type
_entity_poly.pdbx_seq_one_letter_code
_entity_poly.pdbx_strand_id
1 'polypeptide(L)'
;MFERMPAEQISYIFENTQDAVCLVSPTGVLLEANPSAEKLFGISGDKDQKIWDAIPFVEGNDDLIQLFIDAVAQKLKAQEEIVDYVSNDGTKYNLHVRLNYFKKDDMAVYLVVITDLTKLIQVRSAFARYTSPDIADYVLTTAEGQKRGGLTQEVTILMSDLRGFTALSSKMPAQSLIGLLNHYFEAMVAVISKYGGTVIEFLGDGIFVVFGAPKEMPDHASNAVKCAIGMQNAIKEVNKWTEENGYPELAMGIGINTGSVVVGNIGSENKMKYGCMGQTVNIAGRLEGLTVGGQVLITDNTRQKLTGEFESCSEGSFLPKGAKDELKYYEVSKLDGLSVDTNYSVIVWTDCDKKKYDLHTVKEKTVEAVGHQETVCKISTDKKHALISCGYELQPRTNIMLQEGDNRIYAKVIKPEYDGYVICFTSVAQSV
;
A
#
# COMPACT_ATOMS: atom_id res chain seq x y z
N MET A 1 -11.26 20.30 -49.06
CA MET A 1 -11.21 19.67 -50.42
C MET A 1 -10.67 18.25 -50.20
N PHE A 2 -11.52 17.31 -49.82
CA PHE A 2 -11.14 15.89 -49.77
C PHE A 2 -11.53 15.31 -51.13
N GLU A 3 -10.56 15.20 -52.03
CA GLU A 3 -10.69 14.34 -53.20
C GLU A 3 -11.05 12.94 -52.69
N ARG A 4 -12.07 12.30 -53.32
CA ARG A 4 -12.49 10.94 -52.96
C ARG A 4 -11.28 10.04 -53.19
N MET A 5 -10.78 9.42 -52.11
CA MET A 5 -9.76 8.37 -52.21
C MET A 5 -10.26 7.27 -53.18
N PRO A 6 -9.44 6.79 -54.08
CA PRO A 6 -9.78 5.65 -54.91
C PRO A 6 -10.14 4.43 -54.06
N ALA A 7 -11.08 3.61 -54.52
CA ALA A 7 -11.54 2.43 -53.79
C ALA A 7 -10.38 1.46 -53.41
N GLU A 8 -9.38 1.36 -54.29
CA GLU A 8 -8.18 0.54 -54.06
C GLU A 8 -7.36 1.02 -52.86
N GLN A 9 -7.26 2.33 -52.63
CA GLN A 9 -6.56 2.88 -51.49
C GLN A 9 -7.32 2.63 -50.17
N ILE A 10 -8.64 2.69 -50.21
CA ILE A 10 -9.51 2.39 -49.07
C ILE A 10 -9.39 0.92 -48.71
N SER A 11 -9.43 0.01 -49.70
CA SER A 11 -9.22 -1.41 -49.52
C SER A 11 -7.84 -1.71 -48.92
N TYR A 12 -6.78 -1.08 -49.44
CA TYR A 12 -5.44 -1.20 -48.91
C TYR A 12 -5.31 -0.79 -47.43
N ILE A 13 -5.93 0.33 -47.02
CA ILE A 13 -5.96 0.78 -45.65
C ILE A 13 -6.71 -0.22 -44.75
N PHE A 14 -7.88 -0.68 -45.20
CA PHE A 14 -8.70 -1.65 -44.49
C PHE A 14 -7.95 -2.95 -44.24
N GLU A 15 -7.27 -3.48 -45.28
CA GLU A 15 -6.52 -4.73 -45.21
C GLU A 15 -5.23 -4.65 -44.36
N ASN A 16 -4.59 -3.47 -44.29
CA ASN A 16 -3.32 -3.29 -43.60
C ASN A 16 -3.45 -2.61 -42.20
N THR A 17 -4.66 -2.28 -41.78
CA THR A 17 -4.89 -1.74 -40.44
C THR A 17 -4.66 -2.82 -39.35
N GLN A 18 -3.95 -2.44 -38.27
CA GLN A 18 -3.68 -3.34 -37.14
C GLN A 18 -4.92 -3.57 -36.28
N ASP A 19 -5.79 -2.58 -36.17
CA ASP A 19 -7.07 -2.76 -35.49
C ASP A 19 -7.96 -3.76 -36.24
N ALA A 20 -8.70 -4.57 -35.51
CA ALA A 20 -9.72 -5.41 -36.10
C ALA A 20 -10.92 -4.53 -36.51
N VAL A 21 -11.24 -4.55 -37.81
CA VAL A 21 -12.32 -3.73 -38.37
C VAL A 21 -13.35 -4.64 -39.02
N CYS A 22 -14.62 -4.46 -38.62
CA CYS A 22 -15.75 -5.18 -39.19
C CYS A 22 -16.81 -4.21 -39.69
N LEU A 23 -17.48 -4.56 -40.78
CA LEU A 23 -18.75 -3.97 -41.22
C LEU A 23 -19.87 -4.95 -40.90
N VAL A 24 -20.86 -4.49 -40.16
CA VAL A 24 -21.96 -5.31 -39.66
C VAL A 24 -23.29 -4.71 -40.09
N SER A 25 -24.23 -5.50 -40.58
CA SER A 25 -25.55 -5.07 -40.97
C SER A 25 -26.37 -4.57 -39.78
N PRO A 26 -27.47 -3.82 -40.00
CA PRO A 26 -28.40 -3.42 -38.94
C PRO A 26 -29.06 -4.61 -38.20
N THR A 27 -28.93 -5.80 -38.74
CA THR A 27 -29.43 -7.06 -38.13
C THR A 27 -28.33 -7.88 -37.46
N GLY A 28 -27.09 -7.36 -37.40
CA GLY A 28 -25.96 -8.02 -36.76
C GLY A 28 -25.18 -9.01 -37.65
N VAL A 29 -25.50 -9.10 -38.96
CA VAL A 29 -24.77 -9.98 -39.89
C VAL A 29 -23.45 -9.33 -40.26
N LEU A 30 -22.36 -10.11 -40.19
CA LEU A 30 -21.03 -9.68 -40.61
C LEU A 30 -20.98 -9.57 -42.13
N LEU A 31 -20.74 -8.36 -42.64
CA LEU A 31 -20.66 -8.05 -44.07
C LEU A 31 -19.22 -8.15 -44.59
N GLU A 32 -18.31 -7.53 -43.87
CA GLU A 32 -16.86 -7.50 -44.16
C GLU A 32 -16.05 -7.53 -42.87
N ALA A 33 -14.89 -8.19 -42.90
CA ALA A 33 -13.89 -8.20 -41.86
C ALA A 33 -12.50 -8.04 -42.47
N ASN A 34 -11.64 -7.24 -41.85
CA ASN A 34 -10.25 -7.14 -42.29
C ASN A 34 -9.41 -8.32 -41.73
N PRO A 35 -8.19 -8.56 -42.23
CA PRO A 35 -7.35 -9.68 -41.80
C PRO A 35 -7.10 -9.70 -40.26
N SER A 36 -7.05 -8.53 -39.61
CA SER A 36 -6.90 -8.43 -38.16
C SER A 36 -8.14 -8.95 -37.43
N ALA A 37 -9.36 -8.65 -37.91
CA ALA A 37 -10.60 -9.17 -37.36
C ALA A 37 -10.78 -10.67 -37.63
N GLU A 38 -10.43 -11.13 -38.82
CA GLU A 38 -10.45 -12.56 -39.18
C GLU A 38 -9.54 -13.37 -38.25
N LYS A 39 -8.35 -12.83 -37.97
CA LYS A 39 -7.39 -13.46 -37.02
C LYS A 39 -7.89 -13.45 -35.61
N LEU A 40 -8.44 -12.32 -35.12
CA LEU A 40 -8.88 -12.15 -33.75
C LEU A 40 -10.03 -13.09 -33.40
N PHE A 41 -11.02 -13.20 -34.28
CA PHE A 41 -12.23 -14.01 -34.06
C PHE A 41 -12.12 -15.42 -34.67
N GLY A 42 -11.07 -15.74 -35.40
CA GLY A 42 -10.92 -17.03 -36.09
C GLY A 42 -11.92 -17.21 -37.24
N ILE A 43 -12.34 -16.11 -37.89
CA ILE A 43 -13.34 -16.14 -38.98
C ILE A 43 -12.62 -16.61 -40.24
N SER A 44 -13.08 -17.71 -40.83
CA SER A 44 -12.60 -18.20 -42.09
C SER A 44 -13.72 -18.23 -43.15
N GLY A 45 -13.85 -17.12 -43.90
CA GLY A 45 -14.60 -17.09 -45.16
C GLY A 45 -16.11 -17.05 -45.12
N ASP A 46 -16.76 -17.33 -44.00
CA ASP A 46 -18.22 -17.35 -43.86
C ASP A 46 -18.75 -16.00 -43.39
N LYS A 47 -19.12 -15.14 -44.35
CA LYS A 47 -19.54 -13.74 -44.08
C LYS A 47 -21.05 -13.60 -43.75
N ASP A 48 -21.82 -14.67 -43.74
CA ASP A 48 -23.28 -14.60 -43.51
C ASP A 48 -23.69 -14.90 -42.07
N GLN A 49 -22.73 -15.00 -41.13
CA GLN A 49 -23.00 -15.23 -39.72
C GLN A 49 -23.24 -13.93 -38.93
N LYS A 50 -23.87 -14.03 -37.78
CA LYS A 50 -23.94 -12.90 -36.83
C LYS A 50 -22.56 -12.67 -36.20
N ILE A 51 -22.21 -11.40 -35.94
CA ILE A 51 -20.91 -11.09 -35.36
C ILE A 51 -20.70 -11.77 -33.98
N TRP A 52 -21.76 -11.89 -33.19
CA TRP A 52 -21.69 -12.59 -31.89
C TRP A 52 -21.57 -14.10 -32.01
N ASP A 53 -21.95 -14.71 -33.15
CA ASP A 53 -21.75 -16.14 -33.39
C ASP A 53 -20.27 -16.47 -33.75
N ALA A 54 -19.50 -15.45 -34.13
CA ALA A 54 -18.05 -15.57 -34.35
C ALA A 54 -17.27 -15.56 -33.02
N ILE A 55 -17.89 -15.19 -31.90
CA ILE A 55 -17.26 -15.10 -30.59
C ILE A 55 -17.46 -16.44 -29.88
N PRO A 56 -16.39 -17.08 -29.35
CA PRO A 56 -16.52 -18.32 -28.59
C PRO A 56 -17.43 -18.15 -27.38
N PHE A 57 -18.35 -19.10 -27.18
CA PHE A 57 -19.23 -19.10 -26.01
C PHE A 57 -18.51 -19.71 -24.81
N VAL A 58 -17.66 -18.91 -24.19
CA VAL A 58 -16.87 -19.25 -23.00
C VAL A 58 -17.00 -18.16 -21.96
N GLU A 59 -16.76 -18.50 -20.70
CA GLU A 59 -16.74 -17.55 -19.60
C GLU A 59 -15.75 -16.42 -19.88
N GLY A 60 -16.21 -15.15 -19.73
CA GLY A 60 -15.44 -13.94 -20.01
C GLY A 60 -15.74 -13.30 -21.36
N ASN A 61 -16.58 -13.90 -22.23
CA ASN A 61 -17.00 -13.30 -23.50
C ASN A 61 -18.42 -12.71 -23.48
N ASP A 62 -19.14 -12.89 -22.38
CA ASP A 62 -20.55 -12.49 -22.26
C ASP A 62 -20.75 -11.00 -22.50
N ASP A 63 -19.85 -10.15 -21.94
CA ASP A 63 -19.93 -8.69 -22.10
C ASP A 63 -19.73 -8.27 -23.55
N LEU A 64 -18.80 -8.85 -24.28
CA LEU A 64 -18.57 -8.57 -25.69
C LEU A 64 -19.76 -9.01 -26.55
N ILE A 65 -20.33 -10.19 -26.29
CA ILE A 65 -21.53 -10.70 -26.98
C ILE A 65 -22.71 -9.77 -26.72
N GLN A 66 -22.94 -9.39 -25.45
CA GLN A 66 -24.03 -8.52 -25.05
C GLN A 66 -23.92 -7.14 -25.65
N LEU A 67 -22.70 -6.58 -25.70
CA LEU A 67 -22.39 -5.30 -26.35
C LEU A 67 -22.90 -5.25 -27.81
N PHE A 68 -22.63 -6.29 -28.60
CA PHE A 68 -23.10 -6.36 -29.98
C PHE A 68 -24.63 -6.54 -30.09
N ILE A 69 -25.20 -7.40 -29.25
CA ILE A 69 -26.65 -7.61 -29.23
C ILE A 69 -27.39 -6.34 -28.89
N ASP A 70 -26.93 -5.62 -27.84
CA ASP A 70 -27.56 -4.39 -27.38
C ASP A 70 -27.44 -3.27 -28.43
N ALA A 71 -26.28 -3.10 -29.04
CA ALA A 71 -26.07 -2.12 -30.10
C ALA A 71 -27.06 -2.31 -31.26
N VAL A 72 -27.27 -3.54 -31.68
CA VAL A 72 -28.19 -3.91 -32.77
C VAL A 72 -29.66 -3.80 -32.34
N ALA A 73 -30.04 -4.35 -31.17
CA ALA A 73 -31.40 -4.37 -30.67
C ALA A 73 -31.94 -2.97 -30.36
N GLN A 74 -31.10 -2.12 -29.74
CA GLN A 74 -31.47 -0.75 -29.36
C GLN A 74 -31.22 0.28 -30.47
N LYS A 75 -30.62 -0.13 -31.59
CA LYS A 75 -30.26 0.72 -32.73
C LYS A 75 -29.38 1.92 -32.28
N LEU A 76 -28.39 1.62 -31.46
CA LEU A 76 -27.48 2.64 -30.91
C LEU A 76 -26.69 3.30 -32.04
N LYS A 77 -26.56 4.62 -31.98
CA LYS A 77 -25.79 5.38 -32.99
C LYS A 77 -24.29 5.27 -32.80
N ALA A 78 -23.86 5.14 -31.58
CA ALA A 78 -22.45 4.90 -31.18
C ALA A 78 -22.40 4.24 -29.82
N GLN A 79 -21.46 3.33 -29.65
CA GLN A 79 -21.13 2.70 -28.37
C GLN A 79 -19.62 2.45 -28.31
N GLU A 80 -19.05 2.59 -27.13
CA GLU A 80 -17.62 2.41 -26.89
C GLU A 80 -17.42 1.78 -25.51
N GLU A 81 -16.67 0.68 -25.45
CA GLU A 81 -16.45 -0.05 -24.21
C GLU A 81 -15.13 -0.82 -24.23
N ILE A 82 -14.54 -1.07 -23.05
CA ILE A 82 -13.42 -1.96 -22.90
C ILE A 82 -13.94 -3.25 -22.28
N VAL A 83 -13.75 -4.36 -22.97
CA VAL A 83 -14.27 -5.67 -22.58
C VAL A 83 -13.17 -6.73 -22.61
N ASP A 84 -13.33 -7.76 -21.79
CA ASP A 84 -12.49 -8.95 -21.86
C ASP A 84 -12.95 -9.86 -23.02
N TYR A 85 -11.99 -10.55 -23.62
CA TYR A 85 -12.24 -11.51 -24.67
C TYR A 85 -11.29 -12.70 -24.55
N VAL A 86 -11.84 -13.89 -24.72
CA VAL A 86 -11.09 -15.16 -24.74
C VAL A 86 -11.26 -15.78 -26.14
N SER A 87 -10.16 -15.91 -26.89
CA SER A 87 -10.17 -16.51 -28.22
C SER A 87 -10.33 -18.04 -28.18
N ASN A 88 -10.52 -18.63 -29.34
CA ASN A 88 -10.71 -20.10 -29.52
C ASN A 88 -9.52 -20.94 -28.98
N ASP A 89 -8.32 -20.38 -28.96
CA ASP A 89 -7.12 -21.04 -28.42
C ASP A 89 -6.90 -20.79 -26.92
N GLY A 90 -7.85 -20.08 -26.26
CA GLY A 90 -7.80 -19.73 -24.83
C GLY A 90 -6.96 -18.49 -24.51
N THR A 91 -6.46 -17.77 -25.50
CA THR A 91 -5.72 -16.52 -25.29
C THR A 91 -6.68 -15.42 -24.82
N LYS A 92 -6.29 -14.74 -23.74
CA LYS A 92 -7.08 -13.65 -23.13
C LYS A 92 -6.65 -12.29 -23.68
N TYR A 93 -7.63 -11.49 -24.07
CA TYR A 93 -7.45 -10.13 -24.59
C TYR A 93 -8.27 -9.13 -23.77
N ASN A 94 -7.79 -7.89 -23.72
CA ASN A 94 -8.59 -6.73 -23.30
C ASN A 94 -8.82 -5.88 -24.55
N LEU A 95 -10.05 -5.81 -25.00
CA LEU A 95 -10.42 -5.20 -26.26
C LEU A 95 -11.15 -3.90 -26.03
N HIS A 96 -10.70 -2.82 -26.68
CA HIS A 96 -11.43 -1.58 -26.79
C HIS A 96 -12.29 -1.63 -28.04
N VAL A 97 -13.59 -1.74 -27.88
CA VAL A 97 -14.59 -1.90 -28.93
C VAL A 97 -15.34 -0.61 -29.15
N ARG A 98 -15.34 -0.12 -30.38
CA ARG A 98 -16.09 1.06 -30.82
C ARG A 98 -17.02 0.68 -31.96
N LEU A 99 -18.30 0.92 -31.75
CA LEU A 99 -19.35 0.73 -32.75
C LEU A 99 -19.92 2.08 -33.19
N ASN A 100 -19.98 2.31 -34.49
CA ASN A 100 -20.61 3.51 -35.05
C ASN A 100 -21.59 3.11 -36.13
N TYR A 101 -22.83 3.59 -36.01
CA TYR A 101 -23.87 3.34 -36.99
C TYR A 101 -23.86 4.41 -38.09
N PHE A 102 -23.77 3.98 -39.32
CA PHE A 102 -23.84 4.84 -40.49
C PHE A 102 -25.05 4.47 -41.37
N LYS A 103 -25.80 5.46 -41.80
CA LYS A 103 -26.89 5.30 -42.76
C LYS A 103 -26.74 6.34 -43.84
N LYS A 104 -26.63 5.86 -45.08
CA LYS A 104 -26.63 6.74 -46.26
C LYS A 104 -27.43 6.06 -47.36
N ASP A 105 -28.44 6.77 -47.85
CA ASP A 105 -29.43 6.27 -48.85
C ASP A 105 -30.04 4.93 -48.35
N ASP A 106 -29.95 3.88 -49.14
CA ASP A 106 -30.43 2.53 -48.77
C ASP A 106 -29.42 1.66 -48.02
N MET A 107 -28.20 2.16 -47.85
CA MET A 107 -27.14 1.45 -47.14
C MET A 107 -27.10 1.87 -45.66
N ALA A 108 -27.23 0.88 -44.76
CA ALA A 108 -27.08 1.09 -43.34
C ALA A 108 -26.14 0.02 -42.77
N VAL A 109 -25.10 0.44 -42.02
CA VAL A 109 -24.09 -0.46 -41.45
C VAL A 109 -23.59 0.05 -40.11
N TYR A 110 -23.14 -0.89 -39.27
CA TYR A 110 -22.27 -0.59 -38.15
C TYR A 110 -20.81 -0.75 -38.59
N LEU A 111 -20.01 0.26 -38.37
CA LEU A 111 -18.56 0.15 -38.39
C LEU A 111 -18.08 -0.22 -36.98
N VAL A 112 -17.50 -1.39 -36.85
CA VAL A 112 -16.93 -1.89 -35.60
C VAL A 112 -15.41 -1.79 -35.72
N VAL A 113 -14.77 -1.09 -34.78
CA VAL A 113 -13.33 -0.97 -34.67
C VAL A 113 -12.92 -1.50 -33.32
N ILE A 114 -12.02 -2.49 -33.31
CA ILE A 114 -11.57 -3.16 -32.11
C ILE A 114 -10.05 -3.04 -32.00
N THR A 115 -9.60 -2.39 -30.96
CA THR A 115 -8.19 -2.19 -30.64
C THR A 115 -7.78 -3.14 -29.50
N ASP A 116 -6.73 -3.93 -29.71
CA ASP A 116 -6.15 -4.78 -28.64
C ASP A 116 -5.33 -3.94 -27.67
N LEU A 117 -5.84 -3.76 -26.46
CA LEU A 117 -5.17 -3.05 -25.36
C LEU A 117 -4.46 -3.98 -24.37
N THR A 118 -4.44 -5.28 -24.62
CA THR A 118 -3.92 -6.31 -23.69
C THR A 118 -2.53 -5.97 -23.18
N LYS A 119 -1.60 -5.72 -24.10
CA LYS A 119 -0.21 -5.39 -23.75
C LYS A 119 -0.11 -4.07 -22.96
N LEU A 120 -0.88 -3.06 -23.33
CA LEU A 120 -0.91 -1.77 -22.66
C LEU A 120 -1.42 -1.92 -21.22
N ILE A 121 -2.52 -2.63 -21.02
CA ILE A 121 -3.11 -2.90 -19.70
C ILE A 121 -2.14 -3.75 -18.85
N GLN A 122 -1.51 -4.77 -19.43
CA GLN A 122 -0.50 -5.58 -18.74
C GLN A 122 0.70 -4.76 -18.26
N VAL A 123 1.24 -3.89 -19.12
CA VAL A 123 2.36 -2.99 -18.76
C VAL A 123 1.95 -2.02 -17.67
N ARG A 124 0.77 -1.38 -17.79
CA ARG A 124 0.22 -0.48 -16.77
C ARG A 124 0.04 -1.19 -15.43
N SER A 125 -0.55 -2.39 -15.44
CA SER A 125 -0.77 -3.18 -14.23
C SER A 125 0.53 -3.64 -13.58
N ALA A 126 1.52 -4.03 -14.40
CA ALA A 126 2.85 -4.36 -13.91
C ALA A 126 3.51 -3.13 -13.27
N PHE A 127 3.47 -1.97 -13.93
CA PHE A 127 4.02 -0.71 -13.41
C PHE A 127 3.35 -0.31 -12.09
N ALA A 128 2.02 -0.43 -11.98
CA ALA A 128 1.27 -0.16 -10.76
C ALA A 128 1.67 -1.07 -9.59
N ARG A 129 2.04 -2.34 -9.86
CA ARG A 129 2.53 -3.27 -8.81
C ARG A 129 3.92 -2.91 -8.28
N TYR A 130 4.77 -2.29 -9.11
CA TYR A 130 6.13 -1.88 -8.71
C TYR A 130 6.19 -0.46 -8.10
N THR A 131 5.14 0.33 -8.27
CA THR A 131 5.06 1.70 -7.71
C THR A 131 3.91 1.82 -6.70
N SER A 132 2.75 2.10 -7.15
CA SER A 132 1.40 2.02 -6.58
C SER A 132 0.42 2.45 -7.67
N PRO A 133 -0.87 2.10 -7.61
CA PRO A 133 -1.85 2.54 -8.60
C PRO A 133 -1.90 4.06 -8.78
N ASP A 134 -1.93 4.82 -7.68
CA ASP A 134 -2.01 6.28 -7.72
C ASP A 134 -0.76 6.93 -8.35
N ILE A 135 0.43 6.39 -8.04
CA ILE A 135 1.68 6.85 -8.66
C ILE A 135 1.70 6.51 -10.14
N ALA A 136 1.29 5.29 -10.51
CA ALA A 136 1.24 4.87 -11.91
C ALA A 136 0.31 5.78 -12.71
N ASP A 137 -0.88 6.08 -12.21
CA ASP A 137 -1.82 6.98 -12.85
C ASP A 137 -1.24 8.40 -12.97
N TYR A 138 -0.68 8.95 -11.89
CA TYR A 138 -0.07 10.27 -11.91
C TYR A 138 1.04 10.38 -12.97
N VAL A 139 1.97 9.41 -13.01
CA VAL A 139 3.08 9.40 -13.96
C VAL A 139 2.60 9.22 -15.40
N LEU A 140 1.57 8.41 -15.64
CA LEU A 140 1.10 8.12 -16.99
C LEU A 140 0.15 9.19 -17.56
N THR A 141 -0.58 9.92 -16.69
CA THR A 141 -1.67 10.78 -17.14
C THR A 141 -1.42 12.28 -16.99
N THR A 142 -0.41 12.70 -16.18
CA THR A 142 -0.15 14.13 -15.95
C THR A 142 1.17 14.59 -16.53
N ALA A 143 1.22 15.85 -16.98
CA ALA A 143 2.43 16.45 -17.51
C ALA A 143 3.52 16.62 -16.45
N GLU A 144 3.13 16.86 -15.20
CA GLU A 144 4.00 16.96 -14.04
C GLU A 144 4.58 15.60 -13.66
N GLY A 145 3.75 14.53 -13.72
CA GLY A 145 4.15 13.16 -13.45
C GLY A 145 5.18 12.61 -14.45
N GLN A 146 5.27 13.19 -15.64
CA GLN A 146 6.24 12.79 -16.66
C GLN A 146 7.57 13.53 -16.55
N LYS A 147 7.63 14.62 -15.77
CA LYS A 147 8.83 15.46 -15.62
C LYS A 147 9.58 15.11 -14.34
N ARG A 148 10.90 15.31 -14.40
CA ARG A 148 11.76 15.29 -13.23
C ARG A 148 11.53 16.55 -12.40
N GLY A 149 11.47 16.40 -11.06
CA GLY A 149 11.22 17.48 -10.11
C GLY A 149 10.11 17.13 -9.14
N GLY A 150 9.73 18.11 -8.33
CA GLY A 150 8.65 17.93 -7.36
C GLY A 150 8.04 19.28 -6.97
N LEU A 151 6.88 19.19 -6.33
CA LEU A 151 6.12 20.31 -5.81
C LEU A 151 6.21 20.32 -4.28
N THR A 152 6.24 21.51 -3.71
CA THR A 152 6.10 21.66 -2.25
C THR A 152 4.63 21.54 -1.90
N GLN A 153 4.31 20.55 -1.06
CA GLN A 153 2.92 20.25 -0.66
C GLN A 153 2.86 19.87 0.81
N GLU A 154 1.78 20.23 1.50
CA GLU A 154 1.50 19.72 2.85
C GLU A 154 0.86 18.34 2.73
N VAL A 155 1.45 17.37 3.42
CA VAL A 155 1.03 15.97 3.42
C VAL A 155 1.15 15.38 4.81
N THR A 156 0.57 14.20 5.01
CA THR A 156 0.84 13.40 6.21
C THR A 156 1.64 12.17 5.85
N ILE A 157 2.74 11.99 6.57
CA ILE A 157 3.65 10.86 6.45
C ILE A 157 3.32 9.85 7.55
N LEU A 158 3.14 8.59 7.18
CA LEU A 158 3.04 7.47 8.08
C LEU A 158 4.23 6.54 7.84
N MET A 159 4.95 6.21 8.88
CA MET A 159 5.99 5.19 8.88
C MET A 159 5.66 4.11 9.88
N SER A 160 5.79 2.86 9.46
CA SER A 160 5.62 1.70 10.33
C SER A 160 6.80 0.75 10.20
N ASP A 161 7.08 -0.03 11.25
CA ASP A 161 8.14 -1.02 11.26
C ASP A 161 7.83 -2.14 12.26
N LEU A 162 8.27 -3.37 11.99
CA LEU A 162 8.07 -4.52 12.86
C LEU A 162 9.12 -4.55 13.98
N ARG A 163 8.66 -4.74 15.19
CA ARG A 163 9.54 -4.78 16.35
C ARG A 163 10.29 -6.12 16.43
N GLY A 164 11.61 -6.04 16.59
CA GLY A 164 12.48 -7.23 16.72
C GLY A 164 12.67 -8.04 15.44
N PHE A 165 12.26 -7.53 14.28
CA PHE A 165 12.32 -8.25 13.00
C PHE A 165 13.76 -8.63 12.60
N THR A 166 14.75 -7.78 12.83
CA THR A 166 16.17 -8.09 12.55
C THR A 166 16.63 -9.38 13.26
N ALA A 167 16.22 -9.56 14.52
CA ALA A 167 16.54 -10.79 15.27
C ALA A 167 15.74 -12.00 14.77
N LEU A 168 14.51 -11.77 14.31
CA LEU A 168 13.66 -12.80 13.72
C LEU A 168 14.23 -13.27 12.37
N SER A 169 14.58 -12.34 11.49
CA SER A 169 15.09 -12.62 10.14
C SER A 169 16.39 -13.42 10.15
N SER A 170 17.24 -13.24 11.18
CA SER A 170 18.49 -13.99 11.31
C SER A 170 18.29 -15.46 11.71
N LYS A 171 17.11 -15.84 12.21
CA LYS A 171 16.80 -17.19 12.70
C LYS A 171 15.89 -18.00 11.77
N MET A 172 15.26 -17.35 10.79
CA MET A 172 14.30 -17.98 9.89
C MET A 172 14.93 -18.32 8.53
N PRO A 173 14.50 -19.43 7.89
CA PRO A 173 14.82 -19.68 6.49
C PRO A 173 14.31 -18.55 5.59
N ALA A 174 15.10 -18.12 4.61
CA ALA A 174 14.77 -16.98 3.75
C ALA A 174 13.41 -17.12 3.04
N GLN A 175 13.05 -18.32 2.58
CA GLN A 175 11.79 -18.59 1.92
C GLN A 175 10.59 -18.37 2.85
N SER A 176 10.69 -18.84 4.10
CA SER A 176 9.65 -18.65 5.11
C SER A 176 9.49 -17.19 5.49
N LEU A 177 10.62 -16.46 5.58
CA LEU A 177 10.64 -15.04 5.87
C LEU A 177 9.93 -14.23 4.79
N ILE A 178 10.17 -14.53 3.51
CA ILE A 178 9.49 -13.89 2.38
C ILE A 178 7.98 -14.19 2.41
N GLY A 179 7.58 -15.44 2.71
CA GLY A 179 6.17 -15.81 2.84
C GLY A 179 5.47 -15.02 3.95
N LEU A 180 6.12 -14.91 5.12
CA LEU A 180 5.62 -14.12 6.25
C LEU A 180 5.46 -12.64 5.88
N LEU A 181 6.50 -12.02 5.28
CA LEU A 181 6.46 -10.62 4.86
C LEU A 181 5.39 -10.35 3.82
N ASN A 182 5.24 -11.22 2.82
CA ASN A 182 4.22 -11.05 1.80
C ASN A 182 2.82 -11.04 2.39
N HIS A 183 2.51 -11.98 3.30
CA HIS A 183 1.21 -12.02 3.99
C HIS A 183 0.97 -10.75 4.84
N TYR A 184 1.98 -10.31 5.58
CA TYR A 184 1.94 -9.08 6.35
C TYR A 184 1.71 -7.86 5.45
N PHE A 185 2.49 -7.69 4.38
CA PHE A 185 2.35 -6.56 3.48
C PHE A 185 1.00 -6.54 2.76
N GLU A 186 0.48 -7.68 2.34
CA GLU A 186 -0.85 -7.78 1.72
C GLU A 186 -1.95 -7.25 2.64
N ALA A 187 -1.94 -7.66 3.91
CA ALA A 187 -2.89 -7.18 4.91
C ALA A 187 -2.74 -5.67 5.16
N MET A 188 -1.51 -5.17 5.29
CA MET A 188 -1.26 -3.74 5.54
C MET A 188 -1.63 -2.87 4.35
N VAL A 189 -1.25 -3.27 3.12
CA VAL A 189 -1.56 -2.52 1.89
C VAL A 189 -3.08 -2.44 1.67
N ALA A 190 -3.83 -3.49 1.97
CA ALA A 190 -5.29 -3.47 1.90
C ALA A 190 -5.89 -2.38 2.81
N VAL A 191 -5.39 -2.24 4.05
CA VAL A 191 -5.81 -1.18 4.97
C VAL A 191 -5.38 0.20 4.47
N ILE A 192 -4.13 0.35 4.03
CA ILE A 192 -3.60 1.63 3.52
C ILE A 192 -4.44 2.12 2.34
N SER A 193 -4.73 1.24 1.38
CA SER A 193 -5.56 1.57 0.22
C SER A 193 -6.98 1.97 0.60
N LYS A 194 -7.59 1.30 1.59
CA LYS A 194 -8.93 1.63 2.10
C LYS A 194 -9.03 3.08 2.60
N TYR A 195 -7.95 3.61 3.19
CA TYR A 195 -7.91 4.99 3.71
C TYR A 195 -7.25 5.98 2.74
N GLY A 196 -6.96 5.57 1.50
CA GLY A 196 -6.40 6.41 0.45
C GLY A 196 -4.93 6.79 0.67
N GLY A 197 -4.18 5.96 1.38
CA GLY A 197 -2.74 6.12 1.54
C GLY A 197 -1.97 5.61 0.31
N THR A 198 -0.96 6.33 -0.10
CA THR A 198 -0.05 5.94 -1.19
C THR A 198 1.22 5.34 -0.60
N VAL A 199 1.46 4.06 -0.85
CA VAL A 199 2.73 3.40 -0.45
C VAL A 199 3.85 3.92 -1.35
N ILE A 200 4.84 4.55 -0.74
CA ILE A 200 6.03 5.06 -1.44
C ILE A 200 7.11 3.98 -1.53
N GLU A 201 7.31 3.23 -0.45
CA GLU A 201 8.38 2.24 -0.36
C GLU A 201 8.17 1.27 0.79
N PHE A 202 8.64 0.03 0.59
CA PHE A 202 8.91 -0.90 1.67
C PHE A 202 10.38 -0.77 2.10
N LEU A 203 10.60 -0.45 3.36
CA LEU A 203 11.92 -0.23 3.97
C LEU A 203 12.31 -1.46 4.80
N GLY A 204 12.65 -2.56 4.11
CA GLY A 204 12.81 -3.85 4.77
C GLY A 204 11.45 -4.39 5.21
N ASP A 205 11.21 -4.45 6.51
CA ASP A 205 9.92 -4.78 7.13
C ASP A 205 9.04 -3.56 7.42
N GLY A 206 9.58 -2.37 7.22
CA GLY A 206 8.87 -1.10 7.39
C GLY A 206 8.09 -0.66 6.14
N ILE A 207 7.07 0.16 6.34
CA ILE A 207 6.24 0.72 5.27
C ILE A 207 6.26 2.24 5.35
N PHE A 208 6.62 2.89 4.25
CA PHE A 208 6.55 4.33 4.09
C PHE A 208 5.32 4.71 3.26
N VAL A 209 4.39 5.45 3.87
CA VAL A 209 3.10 5.85 3.27
C VAL A 209 2.95 7.36 3.32
N VAL A 210 2.33 7.91 2.28
CA VAL A 210 1.96 9.32 2.18
C VAL A 210 0.45 9.45 1.99
N PHE A 211 -0.15 10.41 2.68
CA PHE A 211 -1.54 10.82 2.52
C PHE A 211 -1.57 12.26 2.02
N GLY A 212 -2.34 12.53 0.97
CA GLY A 212 -2.45 13.84 0.34
C GLY A 212 -1.59 14.01 -0.92
N ALA A 213 -0.86 12.98 -1.36
CA ALA A 213 -0.10 12.98 -2.63
C ALA A 213 0.03 11.55 -3.19
N PRO A 214 0.10 11.38 -4.54
CA PRO A 214 0.02 12.40 -5.59
C PRO A 214 -1.37 13.03 -5.73
N LYS A 215 -2.41 12.36 -5.21
CA LYS A 215 -3.79 12.83 -5.23
C LYS A 215 -4.04 13.69 -3.99
N GLU A 216 -4.54 14.90 -4.19
CA GLU A 216 -4.95 15.77 -3.08
C GLU A 216 -6.04 15.12 -2.23
N MET A 217 -5.92 15.30 -0.91
CA MET A 217 -6.83 14.73 0.08
C MET A 217 -6.99 15.75 1.22
N PRO A 218 -8.12 16.42 1.36
CA PRO A 218 -8.32 17.43 2.41
C PRO A 218 -8.10 16.87 3.83
N ASP A 219 -8.59 15.67 4.10
CA ASP A 219 -8.53 15.03 5.44
C ASP A 219 -7.33 14.08 5.57
N HIS A 220 -6.20 14.36 4.92
CA HIS A 220 -5.03 13.48 4.89
C HIS A 220 -4.52 13.10 6.29
N ALA A 221 -4.55 14.01 7.27
CA ALA A 221 -4.11 13.73 8.64
C ALA A 221 -5.03 12.74 9.36
N SER A 222 -6.34 12.96 9.29
CA SER A 222 -7.33 12.08 9.92
C SER A 222 -7.34 10.69 9.27
N ASN A 223 -7.24 10.63 7.94
CA ASN A 223 -7.17 9.36 7.21
C ASN A 223 -5.89 8.58 7.54
N ALA A 224 -4.76 9.26 7.71
CA ALA A 224 -3.51 8.62 8.14
C ALA A 224 -3.64 7.99 9.54
N VAL A 225 -4.26 8.70 10.49
CA VAL A 225 -4.45 8.17 11.85
C VAL A 225 -5.46 7.03 11.85
N LYS A 226 -6.59 7.14 11.14
CA LYS A 226 -7.56 6.04 10.97
C LYS A 226 -6.93 4.82 10.31
N CYS A 227 -6.06 5.03 9.31
CA CYS A 227 -5.29 3.97 8.69
C CYS A 227 -4.38 3.28 9.70
N ALA A 228 -3.63 4.03 10.50
CA ALA A 228 -2.74 3.48 11.53
C ALA A 228 -3.50 2.63 12.57
N ILE A 229 -4.66 3.11 13.03
CA ILE A 229 -5.55 2.32 13.90
C ILE A 229 -5.99 1.03 13.19
N GLY A 230 -6.39 1.14 11.92
CA GLY A 230 -6.78 -0.01 11.10
C GLY A 230 -5.64 -1.01 10.92
N MET A 231 -4.40 -0.55 10.69
CA MET A 231 -3.21 -1.40 10.59
C MET A 231 -2.92 -2.15 11.90
N GLN A 232 -3.00 -1.45 13.06
CA GLN A 232 -2.82 -2.09 14.36
C GLN A 232 -3.91 -3.13 14.67
N ASN A 233 -5.11 -2.94 14.16
CA ASN A 233 -6.18 -3.94 14.31
C ASN A 233 -5.98 -5.12 13.33
N ALA A 234 -5.52 -4.86 12.11
CA ALA A 234 -5.26 -5.90 11.10
C ALA A 234 -4.09 -6.81 11.49
N ILE A 235 -3.07 -6.32 12.22
CA ILE A 235 -1.96 -7.16 12.67
C ILE A 235 -2.41 -8.34 13.55
N LYS A 236 -3.57 -8.23 14.20
CA LYS A 236 -4.14 -9.32 14.99
C LYS A 236 -4.57 -10.50 14.12
N GLU A 237 -5.18 -10.21 12.97
CA GLU A 237 -5.56 -11.25 12.00
C GLU A 237 -4.33 -11.88 11.35
N VAL A 238 -3.30 -11.05 11.05
CA VAL A 238 -2.00 -11.57 10.62
C VAL A 238 -1.41 -12.49 11.68
N ASN A 239 -1.50 -12.14 12.95
CA ASN A 239 -0.96 -12.94 14.05
C ASN A 239 -1.71 -14.26 14.28
N LYS A 240 -3.01 -14.34 13.99
CA LYS A 240 -3.71 -15.63 13.96
C LYS A 240 -3.15 -16.55 12.87
N TRP A 241 -2.93 -16.00 11.69
CA TRP A 241 -2.33 -16.75 10.59
C TRP A 241 -0.88 -17.17 10.91
N THR A 242 -0.08 -16.30 11.56
CA THR A 242 1.29 -16.66 11.98
C THR A 242 1.28 -17.82 12.96
N GLU A 243 0.37 -17.83 13.93
CA GLU A 243 0.20 -18.91 14.91
C GLU A 243 -0.16 -20.23 14.22
N GLU A 244 -1.14 -20.22 13.30
CA GLU A 244 -1.58 -21.40 12.55
C GLU A 244 -0.46 -21.99 11.66
N ASN A 245 0.48 -21.16 11.20
CA ASN A 245 1.59 -21.56 10.35
C ASN A 245 2.92 -21.75 11.09
N GLY A 246 2.92 -21.65 12.42
CA GLY A 246 4.11 -21.86 13.25
C GLY A 246 5.14 -20.74 13.16
N TYR A 247 4.71 -19.54 12.76
CA TYR A 247 5.51 -18.31 12.77
C TYR A 247 5.37 -17.57 14.10
N PRO A 248 6.37 -16.77 14.48
CA PRO A 248 6.26 -15.91 15.67
C PRO A 248 5.25 -14.78 15.46
N GLU A 249 4.69 -14.32 16.58
CA GLU A 249 3.83 -13.15 16.60
C GLU A 249 4.59 -11.89 16.17
N LEU A 250 3.94 -11.07 15.35
CA LEU A 250 4.46 -9.79 14.88
C LEU A 250 3.89 -8.64 15.72
N ALA A 251 4.72 -7.67 16.02
CA ALA A 251 4.31 -6.43 16.69
C ALA A 251 4.83 -5.23 15.90
N MET A 252 3.98 -4.26 15.61
CA MET A 252 4.28 -3.12 14.76
C MET A 252 4.19 -1.81 15.54
N GLY A 253 5.14 -0.90 15.31
CA GLY A 253 5.09 0.49 15.76
C GLY A 253 4.79 1.43 14.60
N ILE A 254 4.03 2.51 14.83
CA ILE A 254 3.67 3.48 13.80
C ILE A 254 3.93 4.91 14.28
N GLY A 255 4.64 5.70 13.46
CA GLY A 255 4.87 7.12 13.66
C GLY A 255 4.26 7.97 12.54
N ILE A 256 3.53 9.03 12.90
CA ILE A 256 2.83 9.90 11.94
C ILE A 256 3.22 11.36 12.16
N ASN A 257 3.56 12.03 11.08
CA ASN A 257 3.85 13.46 11.10
C ASN A 257 3.27 14.18 9.90
N THR A 258 2.69 15.36 10.12
CA THR A 258 2.11 16.23 9.10
C THR A 258 2.97 17.45 8.88
N GLY A 259 3.17 17.82 7.63
CA GLY A 259 3.89 19.06 7.30
C GLY A 259 4.28 19.13 5.82
N SER A 260 5.03 20.18 5.49
CA SER A 260 5.47 20.45 4.12
C SER A 260 6.60 19.51 3.70
N VAL A 261 6.50 18.99 2.50
CA VAL A 261 7.51 18.16 1.83
C VAL A 261 7.66 18.58 0.37
N VAL A 262 8.75 18.22 -0.26
CA VAL A 262 8.85 18.18 -1.72
C VAL A 262 8.45 16.78 -2.16
N VAL A 263 7.39 16.67 -2.95
CA VAL A 263 6.89 15.40 -3.46
C VAL A 263 6.93 15.40 -4.99
N GLY A 264 7.40 14.32 -5.61
CA GLY A 264 7.50 14.20 -7.07
C GLY A 264 8.56 13.20 -7.53
N ASN A 265 8.99 13.33 -8.78
CA ASN A 265 9.93 12.41 -9.42
C ASN A 265 11.37 12.83 -9.15
N ILE A 266 12.06 12.02 -8.35
CA ILE A 266 13.42 12.26 -7.89
C ILE A 266 14.35 11.24 -8.57
N GLY A 267 15.49 11.73 -9.10
CA GLY A 267 16.49 10.86 -9.71
C GLY A 267 17.14 11.44 -10.96
N SER A 268 17.66 10.56 -11.80
CA SER A 268 18.27 10.86 -13.09
C SER A 268 17.30 10.62 -14.26
N GLU A 269 17.69 11.00 -15.49
CA GLU A 269 16.90 10.69 -16.69
C GLU A 269 16.68 9.19 -16.90
N ASN A 270 17.66 8.36 -16.52
CA ASN A 270 17.61 6.92 -16.71
C ASN A 270 16.99 6.16 -15.53
N LYS A 271 16.83 6.80 -14.36
CA LYS A 271 16.27 6.16 -13.17
C LYS A 271 15.61 7.21 -12.29
N MET A 272 14.31 7.22 -12.28
CA MET A 272 13.47 8.07 -11.44
C MET A 272 12.64 7.22 -10.47
N LYS A 273 12.34 7.82 -9.34
CA LYS A 273 11.43 7.28 -8.34
C LYS A 273 10.52 8.41 -7.87
N TYR A 274 9.23 8.15 -7.81
CA TYR A 274 8.31 9.03 -7.09
C TYR A 274 8.61 8.94 -5.60
N GLY A 275 8.73 10.07 -4.93
CA GLY A 275 9.09 10.08 -3.51
C GLY A 275 8.81 11.41 -2.84
N CYS A 276 9.02 11.43 -1.54
CA CYS A 276 8.87 12.61 -0.68
C CYS A 276 10.19 12.92 0.01
N MET A 277 10.55 14.20 0.04
CA MET A 277 11.75 14.68 0.73
C MET A 277 11.43 15.86 1.62
N GLY A 278 12.01 15.86 2.82
CA GLY A 278 11.88 16.98 3.75
C GLY A 278 12.05 16.55 5.20
N GLN A 279 12.13 17.55 6.09
CA GLN A 279 12.25 17.32 7.53
C GLN A 279 11.04 16.57 8.09
N THR A 280 9.85 16.79 7.49
CA THR A 280 8.59 16.11 7.85
C THR A 280 8.73 14.60 7.78
N VAL A 281 9.38 14.06 6.74
CA VAL A 281 9.65 12.62 6.56
C VAL A 281 10.57 12.10 7.65
N ASN A 282 11.67 12.83 7.92
CA ASN A 282 12.65 12.45 8.94
C ASN A 282 12.05 12.44 10.35
N ILE A 283 11.12 13.35 10.65
CA ILE A 283 10.42 13.41 11.93
C ILE A 283 9.50 12.19 12.08
N ALA A 284 8.74 11.82 11.04
CA ALA A 284 7.88 10.64 11.07
C ALA A 284 8.68 9.35 11.36
N GLY A 285 9.82 9.13 10.68
CA GLY A 285 10.68 7.98 10.93
C GLY A 285 11.30 7.95 12.33
N ARG A 286 11.64 9.12 12.90
CA ARG A 286 12.12 9.18 14.27
C ARG A 286 11.04 8.92 15.30
N LEU A 287 9.83 9.44 15.04
CA LEU A 287 8.68 9.17 15.89
C LEU A 287 8.31 7.69 15.86
N GLU A 288 8.37 7.07 14.68
CA GLU A 288 8.23 5.62 14.54
C GLU A 288 9.24 4.88 15.42
N GLY A 289 10.53 5.23 15.34
CA GLY A 289 11.60 4.64 16.17
C GLY A 289 11.40 4.79 17.69
N LEU A 290 10.55 5.72 18.16
CA LEU A 290 10.17 5.85 19.57
C LEU A 290 9.06 4.88 19.97
N THR A 291 8.37 4.23 19.04
CA THR A 291 7.25 3.35 19.36
C THR A 291 7.71 1.99 19.90
N VAL A 292 6.87 1.37 20.68
CA VAL A 292 6.89 -0.07 20.95
C VAL A 292 5.80 -0.76 20.14
N GLY A 293 5.78 -2.09 20.12
CA GLY A 293 4.72 -2.82 19.40
C GLY A 293 3.31 -2.42 19.88
N GLY A 294 2.39 -2.27 18.94
CA GLY A 294 1.02 -1.87 19.21
C GLY A 294 0.78 -0.36 19.31
N GLN A 295 1.82 0.48 19.31
CA GLN A 295 1.68 1.92 19.46
C GLN A 295 1.53 2.67 18.14
N VAL A 296 0.71 3.72 18.19
CA VAL A 296 0.60 4.76 17.15
C VAL A 296 0.94 6.10 17.79
N LEU A 297 2.04 6.71 17.37
CA LEU A 297 2.45 8.03 17.81
C LEU A 297 2.22 9.07 16.72
N ILE A 298 1.65 10.22 17.10
CA ILE A 298 1.47 11.36 16.20
C ILE A 298 2.12 12.62 16.79
N THR A 299 2.67 13.48 15.92
CA THR A 299 3.16 14.79 16.36
C THR A 299 2.02 15.76 16.64
N ASP A 300 2.32 16.86 17.34
CA ASP A 300 1.37 17.95 17.57
C ASP A 300 0.88 18.57 16.25
N ASN A 301 1.75 18.68 15.22
CA ASN A 301 1.37 19.12 13.88
C ASN A 301 0.26 18.25 13.28
N THR A 302 0.37 16.92 13.43
CA THR A 302 -0.67 16.00 12.98
C THR A 302 -1.95 16.19 13.79
N ARG A 303 -1.83 16.27 15.12
CA ARG A 303 -2.98 16.45 16.00
C ARG A 303 -3.81 17.69 15.67
N GLN A 304 -3.16 18.81 15.37
CA GLN A 304 -3.83 20.07 15.01
C GLN A 304 -4.62 20.01 13.69
N LYS A 305 -4.31 19.04 12.83
CA LYS A 305 -4.97 18.82 11.54
C LYS A 305 -6.05 17.74 11.60
N LEU A 306 -6.24 17.08 12.74
CA LEU A 306 -7.28 16.08 12.85
C LEU A 306 -8.67 16.71 12.83
N THR A 307 -9.55 16.07 12.10
CA THR A 307 -10.99 16.29 12.13
C THR A 307 -11.63 15.16 12.93
N GLY A 308 -12.60 15.49 13.79
CA GLY A 308 -13.30 14.50 14.61
C GLY A 308 -12.79 14.36 16.03
N GLU A 309 -13.37 13.42 16.77
CA GLU A 309 -13.13 13.21 18.19
C GLU A 309 -11.87 12.38 18.43
N PHE A 310 -10.84 13.01 19.01
CA PHE A 310 -9.53 12.41 19.24
C PHE A 310 -9.28 12.17 20.75
N GLU A 311 -8.82 10.96 21.08
CA GLU A 311 -8.36 10.60 22.41
C GLU A 311 -6.92 10.07 22.37
N SER A 312 -6.11 10.49 23.35
CA SER A 312 -4.75 9.99 23.56
C SER A 312 -4.63 9.31 24.91
N CYS A 313 -3.85 8.22 25.00
CA CYS A 313 -3.58 7.55 26.27
C CYS A 313 -2.25 7.98 26.90
N SER A 314 -1.35 8.61 26.17
CA SER A 314 -0.13 9.22 26.68
C SER A 314 0.36 10.34 25.79
N GLU A 315 1.22 11.20 26.33
CA GLU A 315 1.91 12.27 25.61
C GLU A 315 3.37 12.37 26.05
N GLY A 316 4.19 13.00 25.24
CA GLY A 316 5.59 13.24 25.54
C GLY A 316 6.23 14.22 24.58
N SER A 317 7.53 14.43 24.71
CA SER A 317 8.31 15.24 23.79
C SER A 317 9.61 14.54 23.40
N PHE A 318 10.17 14.93 22.27
CA PHE A 318 11.48 14.48 21.82
C PHE A 318 12.17 15.58 21.01
N LEU A 319 13.50 15.60 21.05
CA LEU A 319 14.30 16.53 20.26
C LEU A 319 14.78 15.87 18.96
N PRO A 320 14.23 16.24 17.79
CA PRO A 320 14.73 15.73 16.53
C PRO A 320 16.15 16.21 16.25
N LYS A 321 17.01 15.39 15.69
CA LYS A 321 18.40 15.78 15.35
C LYS A 321 18.40 16.96 14.39
N GLY A 322 19.06 18.05 14.79
CA GLY A 322 19.12 19.29 14.05
C GLY A 322 17.93 20.24 14.28
N ALA A 323 16.97 19.88 15.13
CA ALA A 323 15.95 20.80 15.62
C ALA A 323 16.49 21.58 16.82
N LYS A 324 15.98 22.81 17.00
CA LYS A 324 16.30 23.65 18.16
C LYS A 324 15.34 23.41 19.33
N ASP A 325 14.11 23.01 18.98
CA ASP A 325 13.00 22.87 19.92
C ASP A 325 12.51 21.42 19.98
N GLU A 326 12.04 21.02 21.15
CA GLU A 326 11.38 19.74 21.33
C GLU A 326 10.02 19.72 20.63
N LEU A 327 9.70 18.60 20.02
CA LEU A 327 8.38 18.34 19.41
C LEU A 327 7.55 17.48 20.35
N LYS A 328 6.33 17.93 20.61
CA LYS A 328 5.33 17.14 21.33
C LYS A 328 4.79 16.02 20.45
N TYR A 329 4.51 14.89 21.07
CA TYR A 329 3.80 13.77 20.45
C TYR A 329 2.72 13.22 21.37
N TYR A 330 1.77 12.53 20.76
CA TYR A 330 0.63 11.91 21.44
C TYR A 330 0.53 10.45 21.00
N GLU A 331 0.21 9.56 21.93
CA GLU A 331 -0.13 8.18 21.65
C GLU A 331 -1.62 8.07 21.40
N VAL A 332 -1.98 7.64 20.21
CA VAL A 332 -3.38 7.52 19.77
C VAL A 332 -4.05 6.37 20.49
N SER A 333 -5.17 6.63 21.14
CA SER A 333 -6.08 5.59 21.64
C SER A 333 -7.34 5.48 20.80
N LYS A 334 -7.89 6.64 20.33
CA LYS A 334 -9.14 6.64 19.56
C LYS A 334 -9.21 7.84 18.61
N LEU A 335 -9.87 7.65 17.47
CA LEU A 335 -10.30 8.71 16.56
C LEU A 335 -11.63 8.32 15.89
N ASP A 336 -12.67 9.19 16.02
CA ASP A 336 -14.00 8.98 15.42
C ASP A 336 -14.59 7.58 15.68
N GLY A 337 -14.53 7.11 16.93
CA GLY A 337 -15.04 5.81 17.31
C GLY A 337 -14.14 4.61 16.96
N LEU A 338 -13.11 4.79 16.13
CA LEU A 338 -12.09 3.78 15.90
C LEU A 338 -11.07 3.82 17.04
N SER A 339 -10.77 2.68 17.64
CA SER A 339 -9.79 2.57 18.73
C SER A 339 -8.64 1.63 18.37
N VAL A 340 -7.44 2.02 18.83
CA VAL A 340 -6.34 1.08 18.94
C VAL A 340 -6.60 0.26 20.19
N ASP A 341 -6.76 -1.03 20.01
CA ASP A 341 -6.86 -1.93 21.14
C ASP A 341 -5.44 -2.13 21.71
N THR A 342 -5.04 -1.16 22.53
CA THR A 342 -3.77 -1.23 23.26
C THR A 342 -3.96 -2.17 24.43
N ASN A 343 -3.50 -3.40 24.31
CA ASN A 343 -3.45 -4.37 25.41
C ASN A 343 -2.56 -3.91 26.60
N TYR A 344 -2.07 -2.67 26.58
CA TYR A 344 -1.29 -2.08 27.68
C TYR A 344 -2.14 -1.66 28.88
N SER A 345 -3.48 -1.61 28.74
CA SER A 345 -4.35 -1.13 29.83
C SER A 345 -4.46 -2.11 31.00
N VAL A 346 -4.15 -3.38 30.79
CA VAL A 346 -4.15 -4.41 31.88
C VAL A 346 -2.98 -5.36 31.69
N ILE A 347 -1.79 -4.94 32.10
CA ILE A 347 -0.66 -5.87 32.20
C ILE A 347 -0.91 -6.77 33.41
N VAL A 348 -1.18 -8.05 33.14
CA VAL A 348 -1.30 -9.05 34.21
C VAL A 348 0.09 -9.50 34.57
N TRP A 349 0.51 -9.22 35.78
CA TRP A 349 1.83 -9.53 36.30
C TRP A 349 1.90 -10.92 36.91
N THR A 350 2.98 -11.60 36.64
CA THR A 350 3.40 -12.82 37.37
C THR A 350 4.68 -12.53 38.14
N ASP A 351 4.77 -13.07 39.34
CA ASP A 351 6.02 -13.03 40.09
C ASP A 351 7.05 -13.90 39.35
N CYS A 352 8.26 -13.38 39.22
CA CYS A 352 9.40 -14.11 38.67
C CYS A 352 10.54 -14.21 39.69
N ASP A 353 11.45 -15.12 39.45
CA ASP A 353 12.70 -15.14 40.20
C ASP A 353 13.42 -13.82 39.97
N LYS A 354 13.75 -13.12 41.07
CA LYS A 354 14.39 -11.80 41.00
C LYS A 354 15.79 -11.96 40.41
N LYS A 355 15.93 -11.67 39.14
CA LYS A 355 17.22 -11.65 38.45
C LYS A 355 17.78 -10.25 38.44
N LYS A 356 19.10 -10.16 38.57
CA LYS A 356 19.83 -8.89 38.58
C LYS A 356 20.55 -8.70 37.26
N TYR A 357 20.48 -7.50 36.72
CA TYR A 357 21.07 -7.13 35.44
C TYR A 357 21.86 -5.82 35.58
N ASP A 358 22.89 -5.67 34.74
CA ASP A 358 23.50 -4.37 34.52
C ASP A 358 22.63 -3.60 33.50
N LEU A 359 22.25 -2.38 33.86
CA LEU A 359 21.39 -1.53 33.08
C LEU A 359 22.21 -0.55 32.23
N HIS A 360 21.93 -0.51 30.97
CA HIS A 360 22.53 0.41 30.01
C HIS A 360 21.45 1.17 29.26
N THR A 361 21.69 2.47 28.98
CA THR A 361 20.89 3.21 28.01
C THR A 361 21.49 3.07 26.62
N VAL A 362 20.63 2.97 25.63
CA VAL A 362 21.04 2.80 24.23
C VAL A 362 20.56 4.02 23.44
N LYS A 363 21.52 4.84 22.98
CA LYS A 363 21.26 5.99 22.11
C LYS A 363 21.93 5.76 20.75
N GLU A 364 21.13 5.54 19.72
CA GLU A 364 21.58 5.23 18.37
C GLU A 364 22.56 4.02 18.34
N LYS A 365 23.88 4.29 18.27
CA LYS A 365 24.95 3.26 18.26
C LYS A 365 25.77 3.22 19.55
N THR A 366 25.46 4.09 20.52
CA THR A 366 26.19 4.15 21.80
C THR A 366 25.41 3.47 22.90
N VAL A 367 26.12 2.68 23.71
CA VAL A 367 25.62 1.99 24.89
C VAL A 367 26.33 2.57 26.10
N GLU A 368 25.59 3.22 26.98
CA GLU A 368 26.12 3.83 28.21
C GLU A 368 25.60 3.07 29.42
N ALA A 369 26.51 2.60 30.27
CA ALA A 369 26.15 1.95 31.54
C ALA A 369 25.53 3.01 32.49
N VAL A 370 24.34 2.69 33.01
CA VAL A 370 23.57 3.60 33.89
C VAL A 370 23.43 3.04 35.26
N GLY A 371 23.33 1.71 35.42
CA GLY A 371 23.12 1.06 36.69
C GLY A 371 23.69 -0.36 36.73
N HIS A 372 24.00 -0.81 37.94
CA HIS A 372 24.50 -2.16 38.21
C HIS A 372 23.54 -2.91 39.11
N GLN A 373 23.29 -4.18 38.76
CA GLN A 373 22.46 -5.08 39.55
C GLN A 373 21.01 -4.63 39.78
N GLU A 374 20.44 -3.91 38.81
CA GLU A 374 19.01 -3.57 38.80
C GLU A 374 18.17 -4.84 38.71
N THR A 375 17.05 -4.87 39.41
CA THR A 375 16.28 -6.12 39.61
C THR A 375 15.02 -6.10 38.76
N VAL A 376 14.84 -7.12 37.92
CA VAL A 376 13.52 -7.45 37.34
C VAL A 376 12.63 -8.01 38.43
N CYS A 377 11.55 -7.35 38.76
CA CYS A 377 10.67 -7.68 39.87
C CYS A 377 9.48 -8.54 39.48
N LYS A 378 8.94 -8.28 38.28
CA LYS A 378 7.75 -8.94 37.72
C LYS A 378 7.85 -9.04 36.21
N ILE A 379 7.26 -10.07 35.64
CA ILE A 379 7.13 -10.26 34.21
C ILE A 379 5.64 -10.37 33.89
N SER A 380 5.21 -9.78 32.78
CA SER A 380 3.84 -9.94 32.31
C SER A 380 3.56 -11.38 31.88
N THR A 381 2.30 -11.82 31.96
CA THR A 381 1.89 -13.16 31.57
C THR A 381 2.18 -13.46 30.10
N ASP A 382 2.15 -12.45 29.23
CA ASP A 382 2.49 -12.51 27.83
C ASP A 382 4.00 -12.45 27.56
N LYS A 383 4.82 -12.32 28.62
CA LYS A 383 6.29 -12.17 28.57
C LYS A 383 6.79 -11.01 27.71
N LYS A 384 5.93 -10.03 27.40
CA LYS A 384 6.29 -8.84 26.62
C LYS A 384 6.76 -7.68 27.45
N HIS A 385 6.37 -7.63 28.75
CA HIS A 385 6.68 -6.55 29.68
C HIS A 385 7.36 -7.07 30.92
N ALA A 386 8.17 -6.21 31.51
CA ALA A 386 8.71 -6.43 32.85
C ALA A 386 8.61 -5.16 33.70
N LEU A 387 8.53 -5.36 35.00
CA LEU A 387 8.73 -4.31 35.99
C LEU A 387 10.16 -4.41 36.52
N ILE A 388 10.97 -3.37 36.31
CA ILE A 388 12.32 -3.29 36.85
C ILE A 388 12.36 -2.29 38.01
N SER A 389 13.01 -2.67 39.11
CA SER A 389 13.39 -1.74 40.16
C SER A 389 14.69 -1.08 39.75
N CYS A 390 14.70 0.24 39.64
CA CYS A 390 15.83 1.02 39.14
C CYS A 390 16.03 2.27 39.97
N GLY A 391 17.25 2.47 40.46
CA GLY A 391 17.64 3.66 41.25
C GLY A 391 17.96 4.90 40.41
N TYR A 392 17.84 4.82 39.09
CA TYR A 392 18.14 5.89 38.15
C TYR A 392 16.88 6.44 37.51
N GLU A 393 16.90 7.73 37.19
CA GLU A 393 15.80 8.37 36.46
C GLU A 393 15.89 8.03 34.96
N LEU A 394 14.93 7.24 34.47
CA LEU A 394 14.79 6.88 33.08
C LEU A 394 13.59 7.62 32.46
N GLN A 395 13.82 8.24 31.34
CA GLN A 395 12.72 8.88 30.61
C GLN A 395 11.87 7.83 29.89
N PRO A 396 10.55 7.97 29.84
CA PRO A 396 9.70 7.14 28.97
C PRO A 396 10.24 7.11 27.55
N ARG A 397 10.09 5.96 26.89
CA ARG A 397 10.58 5.70 25.52
C ARG A 397 12.10 5.55 25.36
N THR A 398 12.87 5.65 26.43
CA THR A 398 14.32 5.36 26.39
C THR A 398 14.54 3.90 26.02
N ASN A 399 15.40 3.65 25.05
CA ASN A 399 15.88 2.31 24.76
C ASN A 399 16.90 1.91 25.84
N ILE A 400 16.74 0.72 26.40
CA ILE A 400 17.62 0.17 27.41
C ILE A 400 18.10 -1.22 26.99
N MET A 401 19.22 -1.64 27.56
CA MET A 401 19.75 -2.99 27.48
C MET A 401 20.00 -3.48 28.89
N LEU A 402 19.42 -4.63 29.21
CA LEU A 402 19.70 -5.37 30.41
C LEU A 402 20.77 -6.43 30.10
N GLN A 403 21.86 -6.46 30.82
CA GLN A 403 22.97 -7.38 30.57
C GLN A 403 23.25 -8.27 31.80
N GLU A 404 23.34 -9.59 31.58
CA GLU A 404 23.76 -10.57 32.54
C GLU A 404 24.86 -11.45 31.88
N GLY A 405 26.12 -11.17 32.20
CA GLY A 405 27.27 -11.78 31.50
C GLY A 405 27.25 -11.44 30.01
N ASP A 406 27.21 -12.47 29.16
CA ASP A 406 27.13 -12.29 27.71
C ASP A 406 25.69 -12.16 27.17
N ASN A 407 24.70 -12.39 28.02
CA ASN A 407 23.30 -12.28 27.65
C ASN A 407 22.86 -10.80 27.64
N ARG A 408 22.25 -10.36 26.53
CA ARG A 408 21.76 -8.99 26.32
C ARG A 408 20.30 -8.99 25.95
N ILE A 409 19.49 -8.29 26.75
CA ILE A 409 18.06 -8.15 26.54
C ILE A 409 17.77 -6.69 26.25
N TYR A 410 17.23 -6.40 25.09
CA TYR A 410 16.86 -5.05 24.71
C TYR A 410 15.40 -4.78 25.03
N ALA A 411 15.15 -3.61 25.62
CA ALA A 411 13.81 -3.19 26.00
C ALA A 411 13.63 -1.67 25.84
N LYS A 412 12.42 -1.21 25.96
CA LYS A 412 12.06 0.19 25.95
C LYS A 412 11.28 0.54 27.22
N VAL A 413 11.63 1.65 27.85
CA VAL A 413 10.92 2.19 29.01
C VAL A 413 9.55 2.67 28.57
N ILE A 414 8.49 2.19 29.20
CA ILE A 414 7.11 2.57 28.90
C ILE A 414 6.65 3.71 29.82
N LYS A 415 6.70 3.48 31.11
CA LYS A 415 6.25 4.44 32.14
C LYS A 415 6.93 4.18 33.47
N PRO A 416 7.05 5.18 34.33
CA PRO A 416 7.38 4.97 35.73
C PRO A 416 6.23 4.23 36.43
N GLU A 417 6.54 3.36 37.40
CA GLU A 417 5.57 2.69 38.25
C GLU A 417 6.20 2.34 39.61
N TYR A 418 5.63 2.84 40.70
CA TYR A 418 6.15 2.72 42.06
C TYR A 418 7.65 3.08 42.18
N ASP A 419 8.49 2.12 42.59
CA ASP A 419 9.95 2.29 42.77
C ASP A 419 10.74 1.90 41.54
N GLY A 420 10.15 1.94 40.34
CA GLY A 420 10.81 1.51 39.12
C GLY A 420 10.09 1.87 37.84
N TYR A 421 10.27 1.04 36.83
CA TYR A 421 9.77 1.29 35.50
C TYR A 421 9.15 0.05 34.85
N VAL A 422 8.02 0.23 34.18
CA VAL A 422 7.51 -0.75 33.23
C VAL A 422 8.33 -0.65 31.97
N ILE A 423 8.88 -1.77 31.52
CA ILE A 423 9.60 -1.88 30.27
C ILE A 423 8.91 -2.87 29.32
N CYS A 424 9.02 -2.66 28.03
CA CYS A 424 8.60 -3.58 26.99
C CYS A 424 9.82 -4.14 26.28
N PHE A 425 9.92 -5.46 26.19
CA PHE A 425 11.01 -6.10 25.46
C PHE A 425 10.88 -5.83 23.96
N THR A 426 11.98 -5.38 23.33
CA THR A 426 12.04 -5.10 21.90
C THR A 426 12.72 -6.21 21.10
N SER A 427 13.29 -7.20 21.78
CA SER A 427 13.76 -8.45 21.21
C SER A 427 12.99 -9.60 21.84
N VAL A 428 12.76 -10.69 21.08
CA VAL A 428 12.19 -11.91 21.65
C VAL A 428 13.13 -12.37 22.75
N ALA A 429 12.72 -12.19 24.00
CA ALA A 429 13.47 -12.61 25.15
C ALA A 429 13.57 -14.14 25.12
N GLN A 430 14.72 -14.68 24.73
CA GLN A 430 15.05 -16.06 25.06
C GLN A 430 15.30 -16.09 26.57
N SER A 431 14.33 -16.63 27.30
CA SER A 431 14.38 -16.99 28.74
C SER A 431 14.89 -15.89 29.69
N VAL A 432 13.98 -15.04 30.17
CA VAL A 432 14.13 -14.42 31.50
C VAL A 432 13.80 -15.47 32.56
#